data_1fefe7efa6ad073b15aaa5b9302bddaf
#
_entry.id   1fefe7efa6ad073b15aaa5b9302bddaf
#
_cell.length_a   1.000
_cell.length_b   1.000
_cell.length_c   1.000
_cell.angle_alpha   90.00
_cell.angle_beta   90.00
_cell.angle_gamma   90.00
#
_symmetry.space_group_name_H-M   'P 1'
#
loop_
_entity.id
_entity.type
_entity.pdbx_description
1 polymer ?
#
loop_
_entity_poly.entity_id
_entity_poly.type
_entity_poly.pdbx_seq_one_letter_code
_entity_poly.pdbx_strand_id
1 'polypeptide(L)'
;HPVTAEPLEDGWIAFEDGRITLVGRGDRPVIDGATVIDLEGRHVYPGLIAADSILGLTETGMAEVTHDHDEHGSYTPEVRAVVALNPDSDLIPVTRAAGILTALSVPDGGRIPGQATLIRLDGWDWEDLAITQSAGLVIEWPSTDRVSFRRGNASGNSSKGIQEIDDYFTRAEVWLAAADANPSLPPDTRAESMRAALAGEQPLL
;
A
#
# COMPACT_ATOMS: atom_id res chain seq x y z
N HIS A 1 3.28 24.38 -6.41
CA HIS A 1 3.15 23.52 -7.61
C HIS A 1 2.05 22.48 -7.39
N PRO A 2 0.78 22.81 -7.67
CA PRO A 2 -0.30 21.81 -7.62
C PRO A 2 -0.14 20.78 -8.76
N VAL A 3 -0.66 19.56 -8.56
CA VAL A 3 -0.56 18.50 -9.57
C VAL A 3 -1.47 18.76 -10.79
N THR A 4 -2.63 19.37 -10.54
CA THR A 4 -3.72 19.50 -11.54
C THR A 4 -3.93 20.91 -12.06
N ALA A 5 -3.07 21.86 -11.68
CA ALA A 5 -3.17 23.26 -12.08
C ALA A 5 -1.78 23.86 -12.33
N GLU A 6 -1.74 25.02 -12.96
CA GLU A 6 -0.50 25.77 -13.20
C GLU A 6 0.18 26.17 -11.87
N PRO A 7 1.52 26.21 -11.84
CA PRO A 7 2.26 26.70 -10.68
C PRO A 7 1.83 28.11 -10.27
N LEU A 8 1.74 28.33 -8.98
CA LEU A 8 1.45 29.65 -8.42
C LEU A 8 2.78 30.32 -8.06
N GLU A 9 3.08 31.46 -8.69
CA GLU A 9 4.16 32.35 -8.29
C GLU A 9 3.68 33.21 -7.12
N ASP A 10 4.59 33.52 -6.16
CA ASP A 10 4.28 34.22 -4.90
C ASP A 10 3.07 33.62 -4.18
N GLY A 11 3.05 32.26 -4.17
CA GLY A 11 1.95 31.48 -3.62
C GLY A 11 2.05 31.32 -2.11
N TRP A 12 0.91 31.15 -1.48
CA TRP A 12 0.79 30.76 -0.08
C TRP A 12 -0.23 29.63 0.08
N ILE A 13 -0.03 28.84 1.12
CA ILE A 13 -0.89 27.72 1.49
C ILE A 13 -1.22 27.85 2.96
N ALA A 14 -2.49 27.74 3.33
CA ALA A 14 -2.92 27.55 4.71
C ALA A 14 -3.43 26.13 4.88
N PHE A 15 -3.09 25.52 6.01
CA PHE A 15 -3.56 24.20 6.37
C PHE A 15 -3.84 24.11 7.87
N GLU A 16 -4.76 23.27 8.23
CA GLU A 16 -5.20 23.01 9.59
C GLU A 16 -5.56 21.53 9.70
N ASP A 17 -5.15 20.88 10.79
CA ASP A 17 -5.41 19.44 11.04
C ASP A 17 -5.04 18.52 9.87
N GLY A 18 -3.89 18.79 9.22
CA GLY A 18 -3.39 18.00 8.10
C GLY A 18 -4.14 18.20 6.78
N ARG A 19 -5.03 19.20 6.70
CA ARG A 19 -5.79 19.51 5.48
C ARG A 19 -5.47 20.92 4.98
N ILE A 20 -5.28 21.05 3.67
CA ILE A 20 -5.15 22.36 3.03
C ILE A 20 -6.54 23.01 3.06
N THR A 21 -6.61 24.17 3.73
CA THR A 21 -7.86 24.96 3.86
C THR A 21 -7.95 26.06 2.85
N LEU A 22 -6.80 26.71 2.53
CA LEU A 22 -6.75 27.80 1.55
C LEU A 22 -5.47 27.71 0.73
N VAL A 23 -5.53 28.12 -0.51
CA VAL A 23 -4.38 28.29 -1.41
C VAL A 23 -4.58 29.59 -2.19
N GLY A 24 -3.55 30.40 -2.32
CA GLY A 24 -3.64 31.63 -3.07
C GLY A 24 -2.28 32.20 -3.49
N ARG A 25 -2.30 33.36 -4.10
CA ARG A 25 -1.11 34.11 -4.54
C ARG A 25 -1.21 35.58 -4.11
N GLY A 26 -0.04 36.24 -4.01
CA GLY A 26 0.04 37.62 -3.60
C GLY A 26 -0.22 37.79 -2.10
N ASP A 27 -0.94 38.84 -1.73
CA ASP A 27 -1.21 39.15 -0.33
C ASP A 27 -1.94 37.99 0.37
N ARG A 28 -1.30 37.43 1.39
CA ARG A 28 -1.90 36.38 2.21
C ARG A 28 -2.92 36.93 3.19
N PRO A 29 -4.02 36.22 3.47
CA PRO A 29 -4.93 36.62 4.54
C PRO A 29 -4.25 36.52 5.90
N VAL A 30 -4.62 37.42 6.82
CA VAL A 30 -4.27 37.27 8.23
C VAL A 30 -5.21 36.25 8.84
N ILE A 31 -4.64 35.14 9.31
CA ILE A 31 -5.38 34.07 10.00
C ILE A 31 -4.99 34.14 11.45
N ASP A 32 -5.94 34.42 12.33
CA ASP A 32 -5.71 34.57 13.75
C ASP A 32 -5.20 33.25 14.37
N GLY A 33 -4.10 33.34 15.12
CA GLY A 33 -3.48 32.15 15.73
C GLY A 33 -2.62 31.28 14.79
N ALA A 34 -2.53 31.60 13.50
CA ALA A 34 -1.72 30.81 12.58
C ALA A 34 -0.22 31.08 12.73
N THR A 35 0.58 30.03 12.72
CA THR A 35 2.03 30.12 12.58
C THR A 35 2.41 30.32 11.12
N VAL A 36 3.15 31.37 10.82
CA VAL A 36 3.62 31.67 9.47
C VAL A 36 5.04 31.16 9.27
N ILE A 37 5.24 30.37 8.23
CA ILE A 37 6.55 29.90 7.79
C ILE A 37 6.88 30.58 6.45
N ASP A 38 7.89 31.46 6.46
CA ASP A 38 8.42 32.05 5.23
C ASP A 38 9.39 31.06 4.57
N LEU A 39 9.13 30.71 3.34
CA LEU A 39 9.94 29.76 2.58
C LEU A 39 11.06 30.44 1.78
N GLU A 40 11.19 31.78 1.86
CA GLU A 40 12.27 32.55 1.22
C GLU A 40 12.41 32.25 -0.29
N GLY A 41 11.28 32.15 -0.97
CA GLY A 41 11.23 31.83 -2.41
C GLY A 41 11.47 30.36 -2.78
N ARG A 42 11.51 29.46 -1.81
CA ARG A 42 11.58 28.00 -2.10
C ARG A 42 10.28 27.50 -2.69
N HIS A 43 10.40 26.48 -3.51
CA HIS A 43 9.27 25.84 -4.13
C HIS A 43 8.62 24.81 -3.21
N VAL A 44 7.29 24.72 -3.24
CA VAL A 44 6.50 23.70 -2.54
C VAL A 44 5.89 22.76 -3.57
N TYR A 45 6.03 21.47 -3.34
CA TYR A 45 5.45 20.39 -4.13
C TYR A 45 4.67 19.46 -3.21
N PRO A 46 3.64 18.77 -3.71
CA PRO A 46 3.07 17.62 -3.03
C PRO A 46 4.14 16.56 -2.80
N GLY A 47 4.07 15.85 -1.68
CA GLY A 47 4.93 14.71 -1.43
C GLY A 47 4.71 13.62 -2.48
N LEU A 48 5.78 12.91 -2.85
CA LEU A 48 5.70 11.78 -3.74
C LEU A 48 5.10 10.57 -3.00
N ILE A 49 4.47 9.68 -3.77
CA ILE A 49 3.89 8.43 -3.29
C ILE A 49 4.62 7.27 -3.97
N ALA A 50 5.22 6.37 -3.20
CA ALA A 50 5.69 5.09 -3.70
C ALA A 50 4.49 4.12 -3.74
N ALA A 51 3.97 3.89 -4.95
CA ALA A 51 2.73 3.11 -5.14
C ALA A 51 2.95 1.59 -5.14
N ASP A 52 4.19 1.13 -5.17
CA ASP A 52 4.60 -0.28 -5.13
C ASP A 52 5.97 -0.35 -4.46
N SER A 53 6.04 -0.91 -3.25
CA SER A 53 7.22 -0.85 -2.41
C SER A 53 7.19 -1.94 -1.34
N ILE A 54 8.35 -2.44 -0.96
CA ILE A 54 8.56 -3.30 0.23
C ILE A 54 9.14 -2.51 1.40
N LEU A 55 8.99 -1.18 1.40
CA LEU A 55 9.53 -0.30 2.43
C LEU A 55 8.96 -0.65 3.82
N GLY A 56 9.85 -0.82 4.78
CA GLY A 56 9.51 -1.27 6.12
C GLY A 56 9.27 -2.78 6.26
N LEU A 57 9.26 -3.54 5.15
CA LEU A 57 9.15 -5.01 5.15
C LEU A 57 10.49 -5.68 4.81
N THR A 58 11.49 -4.93 4.41
CA THR A 58 12.82 -5.44 4.08
C THR A 58 13.86 -4.36 4.34
N GLU A 59 14.91 -4.70 5.10
CA GLU A 59 15.99 -3.75 5.40
C GLU A 59 17.15 -3.89 4.42
N THR A 60 17.57 -5.12 4.14
CA THR A 60 18.74 -5.39 3.30
C THR A 60 18.46 -6.54 2.36
N GLY A 61 18.42 -6.28 1.06
CA GLY A 61 18.12 -7.28 0.04
C GLY A 61 19.10 -8.47 -0.05
N MET A 62 20.25 -8.40 0.63
CA MET A 62 21.22 -9.49 0.69
C MET A 62 21.12 -10.33 1.97
N ALA A 63 20.29 -9.94 2.93
CA ALA A 63 20.14 -10.61 4.21
C ALA A 63 18.70 -11.15 4.32
N GLU A 64 18.50 -12.41 3.96
CA GLU A 64 17.19 -13.09 3.94
C GLU A 64 16.45 -12.98 5.29
N VAL A 65 17.19 -12.95 6.41
CA VAL A 65 16.64 -12.78 7.75
C VAL A 65 15.92 -11.42 7.98
N THR A 66 16.11 -10.46 7.08
CA THR A 66 15.44 -9.15 7.12
C THR A 66 14.29 -9.02 6.12
N HIS A 67 13.89 -10.13 5.50
CA HIS A 67 12.82 -10.17 4.52
C HIS A 67 11.52 -10.61 5.20
N ASP A 68 10.66 -9.66 5.49
CA ASP A 68 9.33 -9.88 6.06
C ASP A 68 8.23 -9.53 5.05
N HIS A 69 8.57 -9.50 3.76
CA HIS A 69 7.63 -9.16 2.69
C HIS A 69 6.93 -10.38 2.08
N ASP A 70 7.40 -11.60 2.35
CA ASP A 70 6.82 -12.83 1.82
C ASP A 70 6.52 -13.87 2.90
N GLU A 71 5.46 -14.65 2.68
CA GLU A 71 5.03 -15.74 3.54
C GLU A 71 5.01 -17.08 2.80
N HIS A 72 5.11 -18.17 3.57
CA HIS A 72 5.03 -19.50 3.00
C HIS A 72 3.64 -19.84 2.46
N GLY A 73 3.55 -20.09 1.17
CA GLY A 73 2.32 -20.50 0.51
C GLY A 73 1.99 -19.66 -0.71
N SER A 74 1.14 -20.19 -1.57
CA SER A 74 0.72 -19.48 -2.79
C SER A 74 -0.50 -18.60 -2.58
N TYR A 75 -1.24 -18.83 -1.51
CA TYR A 75 -2.52 -18.15 -1.21
C TYR A 75 -2.57 -17.86 0.29
N THR A 76 -2.26 -16.63 0.65
CA THR A 76 -2.19 -16.14 2.02
C THR A 76 -2.94 -14.80 2.20
N PRO A 77 -4.22 -14.71 1.73
CA PRO A 77 -4.97 -13.45 1.74
C PRO A 77 -5.18 -12.86 3.14
N GLU A 78 -5.03 -13.67 4.20
CA GLU A 78 -5.14 -13.28 5.61
C GLU A 78 -3.91 -12.51 6.11
N VAL A 79 -2.78 -12.60 5.41
CA VAL A 79 -1.55 -11.87 5.77
C VAL A 79 -1.74 -10.38 5.53
N ARG A 80 -1.31 -9.56 6.46
CA ARG A 80 -1.37 -8.10 6.39
C ARG A 80 0.05 -7.53 6.53
N ALA A 81 0.51 -6.79 5.55
CA ALA A 81 1.83 -6.19 5.54
C ALA A 81 2.11 -5.33 6.80
N VAL A 82 1.09 -4.68 7.36
CA VAL A 82 1.22 -3.84 8.55
C VAL A 82 1.78 -4.58 9.77
N VAL A 83 1.53 -5.90 9.90
CA VAL A 83 1.98 -6.71 11.05
C VAL A 83 3.48 -6.93 11.02
N ALA A 84 4.07 -6.96 9.81
CA ALA A 84 5.49 -7.14 9.58
C ALA A 84 6.26 -5.81 9.44
N LEU A 85 5.53 -4.67 9.48
CA LEU A 85 6.12 -3.36 9.28
C LEU A 85 7.11 -3.03 10.40
N ASN A 86 8.36 -2.77 10.02
CA ASN A 86 9.39 -2.27 10.93
C ASN A 86 9.38 -0.73 10.98
N PRO A 87 8.86 -0.09 12.04
CA PRO A 87 8.84 1.37 12.14
C PRO A 87 10.24 1.97 12.35
N ASP A 88 11.19 1.19 12.84
CA ASP A 88 12.58 1.61 13.08
C ASP A 88 13.48 1.42 11.83
N SER A 89 12.91 1.13 10.68
CA SER A 89 13.65 0.99 9.42
C SER A 89 14.42 2.27 9.07
N ASP A 90 15.74 2.16 8.92
CA ASP A 90 16.59 3.26 8.44
C ASP A 90 16.21 3.75 7.03
N LEU A 91 15.53 2.92 6.25
CA LEU A 91 15.09 3.25 4.90
C LEU A 91 13.93 4.26 4.91
N ILE A 92 13.11 4.30 5.94
CA ILE A 92 11.97 5.23 6.06
C ILE A 92 12.44 6.69 6.06
N PRO A 93 13.31 7.15 6.97
CA PRO A 93 13.77 8.54 6.97
C PRO A 93 14.60 8.90 5.74
N VAL A 94 15.36 7.96 5.16
CA VAL A 94 16.11 8.19 3.91
C VAL A 94 15.15 8.42 2.74
N THR A 95 14.12 7.60 2.62
CA THR A 95 13.10 7.72 1.58
C THR A 95 12.31 9.02 1.73
N ARG A 96 11.95 9.39 2.98
CA ARG A 96 11.30 10.67 3.28
C ARG A 96 12.17 11.87 2.90
N ALA A 97 13.47 11.81 3.18
CA ALA A 97 14.40 12.88 2.82
C ALA A 97 14.51 13.09 1.29
N ALA A 98 14.21 12.07 0.50
CA ALA A 98 14.10 12.16 -0.97
C ALA A 98 12.76 12.75 -1.46
N GLY A 99 11.84 13.12 -0.55
CA GLY A 99 10.55 13.73 -0.89
C GLY A 99 9.40 12.74 -1.07
N ILE A 100 9.59 11.46 -0.81
CA ILE A 100 8.52 10.47 -0.75
C ILE A 100 7.93 10.52 0.66
N LEU A 101 6.67 10.88 0.78
CA LEU A 101 6.01 11.06 2.07
C LEU A 101 5.02 9.94 2.40
N THR A 102 4.67 9.14 1.42
CA THR A 102 3.70 8.03 1.56
C THR A 102 4.17 6.86 0.72
N ALA A 103 4.03 5.66 1.23
CA ALA A 103 4.33 4.43 0.51
C ALA A 103 3.21 3.40 0.68
N LEU A 104 2.96 2.64 -0.38
CA LEU A 104 2.19 1.41 -0.31
C LEU A 104 3.18 0.27 -0.10
N SER A 105 3.20 -0.29 1.11
CA SER A 105 4.00 -1.46 1.43
C SER A 105 3.22 -2.71 1.03
N VAL A 106 3.75 -3.41 0.03
CA VAL A 106 3.08 -4.51 -0.67
C VAL A 106 3.78 -5.81 -0.30
N PRO A 107 3.07 -6.82 0.23
CA PRO A 107 3.63 -8.15 0.41
C PRO A 107 3.84 -8.81 -0.96
N ASP A 108 4.85 -9.67 -1.04
CA ASP A 108 5.25 -10.41 -2.24
C ASP A 108 5.14 -11.92 -1.97
N GLY A 109 5.32 -12.73 -3.00
CA GLY A 109 5.33 -14.20 -2.90
C GLY A 109 3.95 -14.86 -3.09
N GLY A 110 3.94 -15.90 -3.90
CA GLY A 110 2.71 -16.64 -4.21
C GLY A 110 1.80 -15.98 -5.25
N ARG A 111 0.51 -16.30 -5.19
CA ARG A 111 -0.55 -15.78 -6.08
C ARG A 111 -1.39 -14.71 -5.41
N ILE A 112 -1.63 -14.88 -4.12
CA ILE A 112 -2.33 -13.91 -3.28
C ILE A 112 -1.47 -13.79 -2.01
N PRO A 113 -0.44 -12.92 -2.01
CA PRO A 113 0.52 -12.84 -0.91
C PRO A 113 -0.05 -12.17 0.34
N GLY A 114 -1.17 -11.47 0.21
CA GLY A 114 -1.80 -10.81 1.34
C GLY A 114 -2.37 -9.44 1.02
N GLN A 115 -2.43 -8.59 2.03
CA GLN A 115 -3.02 -7.26 1.98
C GLN A 115 -1.95 -6.19 2.16
N ALA A 116 -1.88 -5.28 1.19
CA ALA A 116 -0.97 -4.13 1.23
C ALA A 116 -1.39 -3.12 2.29
N THR A 117 -0.41 -2.39 2.81
CA THR A 117 -0.61 -1.34 3.81
C THR A 117 -0.15 0.00 3.25
N LEU A 118 -0.99 1.03 3.37
CA LEU A 118 -0.60 2.40 3.03
C LEU A 118 -0.02 3.07 4.28
N ILE A 119 1.22 3.54 4.18
CA ILE A 119 1.93 4.18 5.28
C ILE A 119 2.33 5.61 4.95
N ARG A 120 2.34 6.48 5.97
CA ARG A 120 3.11 7.73 5.96
C ARG A 120 4.53 7.45 6.40
N LEU A 121 5.49 8.22 5.92
CA LEU A 121 6.90 8.00 6.27
C LEU A 121 7.35 8.88 7.46
N ASP A 122 6.44 9.13 8.40
CA ASP A 122 6.69 9.87 9.63
C ASP A 122 5.76 9.35 10.74
N GLY A 123 6.34 8.80 11.80
CA GLY A 123 5.62 8.20 12.93
C GLY A 123 6.60 7.51 13.85
N TRP A 124 6.11 7.07 15.00
CA TRP A 124 6.92 6.43 16.05
C TRP A 124 6.76 4.91 16.05
N ASP A 125 5.57 4.43 15.80
CA ASP A 125 5.24 3.02 15.74
C ASP A 125 4.43 2.69 14.48
N TRP A 126 4.06 1.43 14.30
CA TRP A 126 3.35 1.00 13.09
C TRP A 126 1.92 1.58 13.04
N GLU A 127 1.27 1.85 14.19
CA GLU A 127 -0.04 2.49 14.26
C GLU A 127 0.03 3.95 13.78
N ASP A 128 1.08 4.67 14.17
CA ASP A 128 1.33 6.03 13.71
C ASP A 128 1.64 6.06 12.20
N LEU A 129 2.40 5.09 11.71
CA LEU A 129 2.76 5.01 10.29
C LEU A 129 1.57 4.61 9.42
N ALA A 130 0.69 3.73 9.87
CA ALA A 130 -0.39 3.20 9.05
C ALA A 130 -1.49 4.23 8.78
N ILE A 131 -1.62 4.67 7.53
CA ILE A 131 -2.79 5.44 7.06
C ILE A 131 -3.98 4.49 6.91
N THR A 132 -3.72 3.30 6.37
CA THR A 132 -4.70 2.24 6.20
C THR A 132 -3.98 0.90 6.33
N GLN A 133 -4.46 0.05 7.23
CA GLN A 133 -3.85 -1.26 7.51
C GLN A 133 -4.08 -2.29 6.40
N SER A 134 -5.11 -2.10 5.59
CA SER A 134 -5.50 -2.97 4.49
C SER A 134 -5.96 -2.10 3.32
N ALA A 135 -4.99 -1.66 2.52
CA ALA A 135 -5.23 -0.76 1.39
C ALA A 135 -5.77 -1.51 0.16
N GLY A 136 -5.49 -2.81 0.05
CA GLY A 136 -5.96 -3.66 -1.03
C GLY A 136 -5.47 -5.08 -0.89
N LEU A 137 -6.19 -6.01 -1.51
CA LEU A 137 -5.77 -7.41 -1.64
C LEU A 137 -4.84 -7.54 -2.85
N VAL A 138 -3.62 -8.04 -2.60
CA VAL A 138 -2.59 -8.18 -3.62
C VAL A 138 -2.78 -9.45 -4.42
N ILE A 139 -2.66 -9.36 -5.74
CA ILE A 139 -2.75 -10.49 -6.67
C ILE A 139 -1.55 -10.47 -7.61
N GLU A 140 -0.69 -11.47 -7.50
CA GLU A 140 0.36 -11.74 -8.47
C GLU A 140 -0.23 -12.34 -9.75
N TRP A 141 -0.50 -11.47 -10.73
CA TRP A 141 -1.11 -11.89 -11.99
C TRP A 141 -0.17 -12.77 -12.80
N PRO A 142 -0.64 -13.92 -13.30
CA PRO A 142 0.19 -14.82 -14.10
C PRO A 142 0.75 -14.11 -15.33
N SER A 143 2.08 -14.12 -15.48
CA SER A 143 2.74 -13.55 -16.64
C SER A 143 2.26 -14.22 -17.92
N THR A 144 1.87 -13.42 -18.91
CA THR A 144 1.51 -13.87 -20.26
C THR A 144 2.72 -13.98 -21.18
N ASP A 145 3.86 -13.43 -20.78
CA ASP A 145 5.07 -13.41 -21.59
C ASP A 145 5.82 -14.75 -21.54
N ARG A 146 6.06 -15.30 -22.72
CA ARG A 146 6.78 -16.56 -22.94
C ARG A 146 8.28 -16.51 -22.66
N VAL A 147 8.80 -15.39 -22.17
CA VAL A 147 10.26 -15.20 -22.08
C VAL A 147 10.65 -14.70 -20.69
N SER A 148 10.75 -15.62 -19.75
CA SER A 148 11.59 -15.40 -18.59
C SER A 148 13.01 -15.89 -18.91
N PHE A 149 13.88 -14.99 -19.40
CA PHE A 149 15.27 -15.29 -19.71
C PHE A 149 16.14 -15.60 -18.47
N ARG A 150 15.61 -15.58 -17.27
CA ARG A 150 16.44 -15.56 -16.06
C ARG A 150 16.38 -16.80 -15.15
N ARG A 151 15.47 -17.73 -15.37
CA ARG A 151 15.49 -19.05 -14.73
C ARG A 151 14.81 -20.05 -15.64
N GLY A 152 15.51 -21.09 -16.04
CA GLY A 152 15.14 -22.13 -16.98
C GLY A 152 13.86 -22.94 -16.72
N ASN A 153 12.80 -22.31 -16.25
CA ASN A 153 11.44 -22.84 -16.21
C ASN A 153 10.59 -22.00 -17.15
N ALA A 154 10.59 -22.42 -18.41
CA ALA A 154 9.65 -21.94 -19.40
C ALA A 154 8.26 -22.44 -19.09
N SER A 155 7.27 -21.59 -19.33
CA SER A 155 5.87 -21.96 -19.51
C SER A 155 5.09 -22.30 -18.23
N GLY A 156 4.85 -21.30 -17.38
CA GLY A 156 3.58 -21.29 -16.68
C GLY A 156 2.48 -21.04 -17.70
N ASN A 157 1.58 -22.00 -17.88
CA ASN A 157 0.38 -21.80 -18.69
C ASN A 157 -0.42 -20.67 -18.03
N SER A 158 -0.37 -19.44 -18.57
CA SER A 158 -1.03 -18.26 -17.99
C SER A 158 -2.54 -18.52 -17.78
N SER A 159 -3.16 -19.27 -18.70
CA SER A 159 -4.54 -19.70 -18.58
C SER A 159 -4.79 -20.57 -17.35
N LYS A 160 -3.85 -21.44 -17.00
CA LYS A 160 -3.95 -22.28 -15.79
C LYS A 160 -3.82 -21.44 -14.52
N GLY A 161 -2.88 -20.50 -14.49
CA GLY A 161 -2.70 -19.60 -13.34
C GLY A 161 -3.89 -18.68 -13.11
N ILE A 162 -4.52 -18.18 -14.17
CA ILE A 162 -5.76 -17.41 -14.10
C ILE A 162 -6.90 -18.28 -13.55
N GLN A 163 -7.04 -19.51 -14.05
CA GLN A 163 -8.05 -20.44 -13.57
C GLN A 163 -7.87 -20.79 -12.10
N GLU A 164 -6.63 -20.96 -11.64
CA GLU A 164 -6.32 -21.24 -10.23
C GLU A 164 -6.75 -20.08 -9.32
N ILE A 165 -6.56 -18.83 -9.76
CA ILE A 165 -7.02 -17.64 -9.03
C ILE A 165 -8.56 -17.60 -9.01
N ASP A 166 -9.21 -17.77 -10.16
CA ASP A 166 -10.67 -17.78 -10.29
C ASP A 166 -11.32 -18.86 -9.42
N ASP A 167 -10.77 -20.07 -9.45
CA ASP A 167 -11.20 -21.19 -8.60
C ASP A 167 -11.03 -20.87 -7.10
N TYR A 168 -9.98 -20.12 -6.74
CA TYR A 168 -9.74 -19.72 -5.35
C TYR A 168 -10.77 -18.70 -4.88
N PHE A 169 -11.05 -17.67 -5.68
CA PHE A 169 -12.09 -16.69 -5.42
C PHE A 169 -13.48 -17.33 -5.31
N THR A 170 -13.83 -18.20 -6.25
CA THR A 170 -15.10 -18.94 -6.24
C THR A 170 -15.26 -19.77 -4.96
N ARG A 171 -14.21 -20.45 -4.50
CA ARG A 171 -14.25 -21.20 -3.24
C ARG A 171 -14.48 -20.29 -2.03
N ALA A 172 -13.82 -19.13 -2.00
CA ALA A 172 -14.02 -18.15 -0.92
C ALA A 172 -15.47 -17.63 -0.89
N GLU A 173 -16.05 -17.29 -2.06
CA GLU A 173 -17.45 -16.87 -2.17
C GLU A 173 -18.43 -17.93 -1.65
N VAL A 174 -18.24 -19.19 -2.09
CA VAL A 174 -19.08 -20.31 -1.65
C VAL A 174 -18.99 -20.51 -0.14
N TRP A 175 -17.77 -20.45 0.41
CA TRP A 175 -17.59 -20.60 1.85
C TRP A 175 -18.24 -19.45 2.63
N LEU A 176 -18.06 -18.19 2.19
CA LEU A 176 -18.65 -17.00 2.82
C LEU A 176 -20.18 -17.08 2.82
N ALA A 177 -20.79 -17.46 1.70
CA ALA A 177 -22.24 -17.67 1.63
C ALA A 177 -22.73 -18.77 2.59
N ALA A 178 -21.97 -19.85 2.72
CA ALA A 178 -22.28 -20.92 3.67
C ALA A 178 -22.12 -20.47 5.12
N ALA A 179 -21.10 -19.68 5.45
CA ALA A 179 -20.87 -19.14 6.78
C ALA A 179 -21.96 -18.14 7.20
N ASP A 180 -22.40 -17.28 6.28
CA ASP A 180 -23.50 -16.34 6.52
C ASP A 180 -24.83 -17.08 6.77
N ALA A 181 -25.03 -18.23 6.13
CA ALA A 181 -26.22 -19.07 6.35
C ALA A 181 -26.12 -19.95 7.61
N ASN A 182 -24.92 -20.28 8.06
CA ASN A 182 -24.67 -21.14 9.21
C ASN A 182 -23.53 -20.61 10.09
N PRO A 183 -23.82 -19.76 11.11
CA PRO A 183 -22.80 -19.22 12.01
C PRO A 183 -22.03 -20.25 12.86
N SER A 184 -22.44 -21.53 12.83
CA SER A 184 -21.73 -22.61 13.51
C SER A 184 -20.65 -23.27 12.61
N LEU A 185 -20.47 -22.79 11.38
CA LEU A 185 -19.42 -23.26 10.51
C LEU A 185 -18.04 -22.89 11.10
N PRO A 186 -17.06 -23.81 11.11
CA PRO A 186 -15.71 -23.46 11.56
C PRO A 186 -15.16 -22.27 10.77
N PRO A 187 -14.50 -21.28 11.42
CA PRO A 187 -13.99 -20.10 10.74
C PRO A 187 -12.90 -20.47 9.74
N ASP A 188 -12.93 -19.83 8.57
CA ASP A 188 -11.85 -19.81 7.58
C ASP A 188 -11.32 -18.38 7.46
N THR A 189 -10.18 -18.12 8.08
CA THR A 189 -9.57 -16.79 8.11
C THR A 189 -9.17 -16.29 6.73
N ARG A 190 -8.85 -17.21 5.80
CA ARG A 190 -8.48 -16.87 4.41
C ARG A 190 -9.70 -16.39 3.64
N ALA A 191 -10.79 -17.11 3.69
CA ALA A 191 -12.02 -16.70 3.03
C ALA A 191 -12.56 -15.39 3.64
N GLU A 192 -12.55 -15.26 4.98
CA GLU A 192 -12.99 -14.03 5.66
C GLU A 192 -12.15 -12.81 5.28
N SER A 193 -10.84 -12.94 5.12
CA SER A 193 -9.98 -11.83 4.72
C SER A 193 -10.24 -11.33 3.30
N MET A 194 -10.88 -12.13 2.46
CA MET A 194 -11.26 -11.76 1.09
C MET A 194 -12.65 -11.11 1.00
N ARG A 195 -13.44 -11.11 2.07
CA ARG A 195 -14.83 -10.65 2.06
C ARG A 195 -14.99 -9.24 1.50
N ALA A 196 -14.17 -8.28 1.95
CA ALA A 196 -14.24 -6.89 1.51
C ALA A 196 -13.88 -6.74 0.01
N ALA A 197 -12.89 -7.50 -0.46
CA ALA A 197 -12.49 -7.50 -1.87
C ALA A 197 -13.59 -8.10 -2.76
N LEU A 198 -14.20 -9.21 -2.34
CA LEU A 198 -15.31 -9.87 -3.03
C LEU A 198 -16.58 -9.00 -3.05
N ALA A 199 -16.83 -8.21 -2.00
CA ALA A 199 -17.92 -7.24 -1.94
C ALA A 199 -17.66 -5.97 -2.77
N GLY A 200 -16.46 -5.79 -3.32
CA GLY A 200 -16.07 -4.57 -4.03
C GLY A 200 -15.80 -3.37 -3.10
N GLU A 201 -15.65 -3.60 -1.82
CA GLU A 201 -15.36 -2.59 -0.78
C GLU A 201 -13.86 -2.34 -0.63
N GLN A 202 -13.03 -3.26 -1.10
CA GLN A 202 -11.58 -3.19 -1.09
C GLN A 202 -11.03 -3.41 -2.49
N PRO A 203 -10.05 -2.62 -2.97
CA PRO A 203 -9.45 -2.83 -4.28
C PRO A 203 -8.60 -4.10 -4.34
N LEU A 204 -8.50 -4.66 -5.56
CA LEU A 204 -7.48 -5.62 -5.94
C LEU A 204 -6.27 -4.83 -6.49
N LEU A 205 -5.07 -5.21 -6.09
CA LEU A 205 -3.81 -4.55 -6.42
C LEU A 205 -2.90 -5.48 -7.23
#